data_edac9a2f130172c2890318a56a732d99
#
_entry.id   edac9a2f130172c2890318a56a732d99
#
_cell.length_a   1.000
_cell.length_b   1.000
_cell.length_c   1.000
_cell.angle_alpha   90.00
_cell.angle_beta   90.00
_cell.angle_gamma   90.00
#
_symmetry.space_group_name_H-M   'P 1'
#
loop_
_entity.id
_entity.type
_entity.pdbx_description
1 polymer ?
#
loop_
_entity_poly.entity_id
_entity_poly.type
_entity_poly.pdbx_seq_one_letter_code
_entity_poly.pdbx_strand_id
1 'polypeptide(L)'
;ILGEFFFLIANIYSSENEFEESNFYLNISNFLNPKFKFNLSLLAENYYSSGNYRMSDKVLNNFNKNDDIYYWYKIKKNSQIILNESGIVQSSNYLKESFQKIRNPSEKILFDMANLSKRFKNYEEAIKYYNKVLLMLDKNSLVYADVLYRRGGGFERLGEYSKSDKDLLKSLEIDPDDSYVLNYLAYSWLEREYKIDVA
;
A
#
# COMPACT_ATOMS: atom_id res chain seq x y z
N ILE A 1 9.25 -9.22 26.15
CA ILE A 1 8.44 -8.37 27.07
C ILE A 1 9.10 -7.02 27.31
N LEU A 2 10.35 -6.95 27.81
CA LEU A 2 10.98 -5.64 28.11
C LEU A 2 11.31 -4.85 26.83
N GLY A 3 11.73 -5.51 25.78
CA GLY A 3 11.96 -4.89 24.47
C GLY A 3 10.68 -4.27 23.90
N GLU A 4 9.57 -5.01 23.93
CA GLU A 4 8.26 -4.52 23.45
C GLU A 4 7.75 -3.34 24.29
N PHE A 5 8.05 -3.29 25.60
CA PHE A 5 7.73 -2.14 26.44
C PHE A 5 8.42 -0.87 25.96
N PHE A 6 9.72 -0.94 25.67
CA PHE A 6 10.44 0.22 25.11
C PHE A 6 9.96 0.61 23.72
N PHE A 7 9.50 -0.34 22.92
CA PHE A 7 8.85 -0.04 21.65
C PHE A 7 7.56 0.76 21.83
N LEU A 8 6.72 0.43 22.83
CA LEU A 8 5.50 1.19 23.11
C LEU A 8 5.82 2.64 23.51
N ILE A 9 6.84 2.85 24.34
CA ILE A 9 7.31 4.19 24.70
C ILE A 9 7.77 4.93 23.44
N ALA A 10 8.60 4.30 22.62
CA ALA A 10 9.09 4.87 21.38
C ALA A 10 7.97 5.28 20.43
N ASN A 11 6.89 4.44 20.35
CA ASN A 11 5.76 4.73 19.49
C ASN A 11 4.99 5.98 19.93
N ILE A 12 4.88 6.23 21.26
CA ILE A 12 4.28 7.45 21.78
C ILE A 12 5.11 8.66 21.33
N TYR A 13 6.43 8.67 21.55
CA TYR A 13 7.30 9.77 21.11
C TYR A 13 7.24 9.97 19.57
N SER A 14 7.21 8.88 18.79
CA SER A 14 7.08 8.98 17.35
C SER A 14 5.77 9.64 16.92
N SER A 15 4.66 9.37 17.61
CA SER A 15 3.35 9.98 17.31
C SER A 15 3.31 11.49 17.57
N GLU A 16 4.15 11.98 18.50
CA GLU A 16 4.34 13.41 18.81
C GLU A 16 5.44 14.07 17.94
N ASN A 17 6.00 13.33 16.96
CA ASN A 17 7.15 13.74 16.11
C ASN A 17 8.45 13.97 16.88
N GLU A 18 8.57 13.48 18.10
CA GLU A 18 9.79 13.48 18.92
C GLU A 18 10.69 12.31 18.50
N PHE A 19 11.26 12.45 17.29
CA PHE A 19 11.97 11.34 16.64
C PHE A 19 13.27 10.96 17.31
N GLU A 20 13.97 11.88 17.97
CA GLU A 20 15.23 11.59 18.65
C GLU A 20 14.99 10.71 19.88
N GLU A 21 14.02 11.06 20.71
CA GLU A 21 13.59 10.31 21.89
C GLU A 21 13.05 8.94 21.48
N SER A 22 12.19 8.90 20.46
CA SER A 22 11.68 7.65 19.90
C SER A 22 12.83 6.74 19.46
N ASN A 23 13.79 7.25 18.69
CA ASN A 23 14.93 6.49 18.20
C ASN A 23 15.82 5.98 19.35
N PHE A 24 15.98 6.73 20.42
CA PHE A 24 16.69 6.28 21.62
C PHE A 24 16.02 5.02 22.20
N TYR A 25 14.70 5.05 22.44
CA TYR A 25 13.96 3.91 22.98
C TYR A 25 13.90 2.74 21.99
N LEU A 26 13.83 2.99 20.68
CA LEU A 26 13.88 1.95 19.66
C LEU A 26 15.22 1.20 19.65
N ASN A 27 16.33 1.90 19.86
CA ASN A 27 17.65 1.26 19.96
C ASN A 27 17.74 0.37 21.20
N ILE A 28 17.21 0.81 22.34
CA ILE A 28 17.11 -0.04 23.55
C ILE A 28 16.24 -1.26 23.28
N SER A 29 15.07 -1.06 22.69
CA SER A 29 14.15 -2.12 22.34
C SER A 29 14.80 -3.16 21.42
N ASN A 30 15.51 -2.71 20.39
CA ASN A 30 16.22 -3.57 19.44
C ASN A 30 17.39 -4.33 20.08
N PHE A 31 18.10 -3.70 21.01
CA PHE A 31 19.16 -4.37 21.78
C PHE A 31 18.60 -5.49 22.65
N LEU A 32 17.47 -5.25 23.33
CA LEU A 32 16.82 -6.22 24.22
C LEU A 32 16.10 -7.33 23.45
N ASN A 33 15.54 -7.06 22.30
CA ASN A 33 14.84 -8.03 21.46
C ASN A 33 15.11 -7.79 19.96
N PRO A 34 16.25 -8.22 19.42
CA PRO A 34 16.63 -8.01 18.01
C PRO A 34 15.74 -8.78 17.02
N LYS A 35 14.94 -9.75 17.51
CA LYS A 35 13.98 -10.48 16.67
C LYS A 35 12.68 -9.71 16.44
N PHE A 36 12.40 -8.69 17.26
CA PHE A 36 11.20 -7.87 17.17
C PHE A 36 11.39 -6.76 16.11
N LYS A 37 11.23 -7.13 14.84
CA LYS A 37 11.55 -6.27 13.68
C LYS A 37 10.69 -5.00 13.56
N PHE A 38 9.59 -4.89 14.30
CA PHE A 38 8.82 -3.64 14.37
C PHE A 38 9.67 -2.46 14.85
N ASN A 39 10.68 -2.70 15.70
CA ASN A 39 11.65 -1.67 16.11
C ASN A 39 12.32 -1.02 14.90
N LEU A 40 12.82 -1.86 13.97
CA LEU A 40 13.52 -1.40 12.79
C LEU A 40 12.56 -0.71 11.80
N SER A 41 11.30 -1.18 11.73
CA SER A 41 10.31 -0.53 10.87
C SER A 41 9.99 0.89 11.33
N LEU A 42 9.75 1.07 12.64
CA LEU A 42 9.48 2.39 13.20
C LEU A 42 10.72 3.29 13.17
N LEU A 43 11.92 2.73 13.41
CA LEU A 43 13.17 3.48 13.31
C LEU A 43 13.43 3.99 11.88
N ALA A 44 13.15 3.16 10.86
CA ALA A 44 13.23 3.58 9.47
C ALA A 44 12.19 4.66 9.13
N GLU A 45 10.97 4.55 9.69
CA GLU A 45 9.91 5.56 9.53
C GLU A 45 10.31 6.90 10.14
N ASN A 46 10.81 6.91 11.37
CA ASN A 46 11.26 8.12 12.05
C ASN A 46 12.36 8.85 11.25
N TYR A 47 13.36 8.10 10.76
CA TYR A 47 14.39 8.68 9.91
C TYR A 47 13.84 9.21 8.58
N TYR A 48 12.87 8.50 7.99
CA TYR A 48 12.20 8.99 6.77
C TYR A 48 11.42 10.27 7.04
N SER A 49 10.63 10.32 8.12
CA SER A 49 9.78 11.46 8.48
C SER A 49 10.59 12.69 8.89
N SER A 50 11.77 12.51 9.50
CA SER A 50 12.73 13.58 9.79
C SER A 50 13.58 14.01 8.58
N GLY A 51 13.34 13.45 7.37
CA GLY A 51 14.09 13.76 6.16
C GLY A 51 15.49 13.11 6.10
N ASN A 52 15.85 12.27 7.06
CA ASN A 52 17.13 11.57 7.07
C ASN A 52 17.08 10.26 6.26
N TYR A 53 16.88 10.39 4.95
CA TYR A 53 16.69 9.26 4.03
C TYR A 53 17.87 8.29 4.03
N ARG A 54 19.11 8.79 4.20
CA ARG A 54 20.31 7.96 4.28
C ARG A 54 20.27 7.00 5.47
N MET A 55 19.86 7.48 6.65
CA MET A 55 19.73 6.63 7.83
C MET A 55 18.54 5.68 7.72
N SER A 56 17.42 6.12 7.13
CA SER A 56 16.29 5.26 6.83
C SER A 56 16.71 4.07 5.96
N ASP A 57 17.40 4.31 4.82
CA ASP A 57 17.91 3.23 3.94
C ASP A 57 18.86 2.29 4.69
N LYS A 58 19.78 2.83 5.51
CA LYS A 58 20.69 2.01 6.32
C LYS A 58 19.93 1.06 7.25
N VAL A 59 18.87 1.51 7.91
CA VAL A 59 18.02 0.66 8.76
C VAL A 59 17.28 -0.37 7.93
N LEU A 60 16.70 0.03 6.79
CA LEU A 60 15.97 -0.86 5.88
C LEU A 60 16.85 -2.00 5.32
N ASN A 61 18.15 -1.80 5.25
CA ASN A 61 19.09 -2.85 4.80
C ASN A 61 19.22 -4.04 5.76
N ASN A 62 18.67 -3.95 6.98
CA ASN A 62 18.53 -5.08 7.88
C ASN A 62 17.39 -6.04 7.49
N PHE A 63 16.47 -5.63 6.62
CA PHE A 63 15.41 -6.51 6.11
C PHE A 63 15.90 -7.30 4.90
N ASN A 64 15.85 -8.62 4.97
CA ASN A 64 16.32 -9.51 3.92
C ASN A 64 15.17 -10.17 3.16
N LYS A 65 15.49 -10.82 2.04
CA LYS A 65 14.53 -11.46 1.13
C LYS A 65 13.78 -12.66 1.71
N ASN A 66 14.24 -13.20 2.84
CA ASN A 66 13.62 -14.39 3.46
C ASN A 66 12.42 -14.03 4.32
N ASP A 67 12.12 -12.75 4.46
CA ASP A 67 11.01 -12.23 5.23
C ASP A 67 10.16 -11.32 4.32
N ASP A 68 9.24 -11.93 3.60
CA ASP A 68 8.48 -11.28 2.53
C ASP A 68 7.78 -9.99 2.97
N ILE A 69 7.23 -9.96 4.20
CA ILE A 69 6.49 -8.80 4.72
C ILE A 69 7.43 -7.61 4.94
N TYR A 70 8.56 -7.83 5.63
CA TYR A 70 9.52 -6.76 5.92
C TYR A 70 10.35 -6.40 4.70
N TYR A 71 10.62 -7.38 3.82
CA TYR A 71 11.27 -7.09 2.55
C TYR A 71 10.38 -6.25 1.64
N TRP A 72 9.06 -6.52 1.60
CA TRP A 72 8.10 -5.69 0.90
C TRP A 72 7.99 -4.29 1.53
N TYR A 73 7.99 -4.19 2.86
CA TYR A 73 8.05 -2.89 3.56
C TYR A 73 9.28 -2.09 3.13
N LYS A 74 10.49 -2.71 3.11
CA LYS A 74 11.71 -2.09 2.61
C LYS A 74 11.55 -1.57 1.18
N ILE A 75 11.02 -2.38 0.27
CA ILE A 75 10.80 -1.98 -1.12
C ILE A 75 9.89 -0.76 -1.21
N LYS A 76 8.76 -0.77 -0.49
CA LYS A 76 7.82 0.37 -0.47
C LYS A 76 8.48 1.63 0.07
N LYS A 77 9.20 1.53 1.17
CA LYS A 77 9.87 2.69 1.79
C LYS A 77 10.98 3.26 0.89
N ASN A 78 11.80 2.42 0.29
CA ASN A 78 12.82 2.87 -0.66
C ASN A 78 12.21 3.50 -1.91
N SER A 79 11.06 2.97 -2.39
CA SER A 79 10.31 3.62 -3.47
C SER A 79 9.85 5.03 -3.08
N GLN A 80 9.42 5.24 -1.83
CA GLN A 80 9.05 6.58 -1.32
C GLN A 80 10.25 7.52 -1.22
N ILE A 81 11.40 7.03 -0.76
CA ILE A 81 12.66 7.81 -0.71
C ILE A 81 13.04 8.25 -2.13
N ILE A 82 13.07 7.31 -3.08
CA ILE A 82 13.38 7.60 -4.49
C ILE A 82 12.37 8.58 -5.09
N LEU A 83 11.09 8.48 -4.73
CA LEU A 83 10.06 9.42 -5.19
C LEU A 83 10.39 10.87 -4.78
N ASN A 84 10.85 11.06 -3.54
CA ASN A 84 11.20 12.38 -3.01
C ASN A 84 12.52 12.92 -3.60
N GLU A 85 13.52 12.05 -3.83
CA GLU A 85 14.84 12.44 -4.29
C GLU A 85 14.98 12.52 -5.82
N SER A 86 14.29 11.64 -6.55
CA SER A 86 14.54 11.41 -7.97
C SER A 86 13.27 11.44 -8.84
N GLY A 87 12.09 11.50 -8.21
CA GLY A 87 10.80 11.62 -8.89
C GLY A 87 10.11 10.31 -9.23
N ILE A 88 8.94 10.46 -9.85
CA ILE A 88 7.95 9.39 -10.03
C ILE A 88 8.43 8.26 -10.97
N VAL A 89 9.18 8.59 -12.01
CA VAL A 89 9.63 7.61 -13.01
C VAL A 89 10.63 6.64 -12.39
N GLN A 90 11.63 7.16 -11.69
CA GLN A 90 12.67 6.38 -11.01
C GLN A 90 12.07 5.51 -9.91
N SER A 91 11.15 6.07 -9.11
CA SER A 91 10.43 5.38 -8.06
C SER A 91 9.59 4.21 -8.61
N SER A 92 8.84 4.45 -9.68
CA SER A 92 8.01 3.42 -10.33
C SER A 92 8.86 2.27 -10.90
N ASN A 93 9.95 2.60 -11.58
CA ASN A 93 10.88 1.61 -12.13
C ASN A 93 11.52 0.76 -11.02
N TYR A 94 12.02 1.41 -9.96
CA TYR A 94 12.58 0.70 -8.81
C TYR A 94 11.56 -0.26 -8.18
N LEU A 95 10.32 0.21 -7.97
CA LEU A 95 9.25 -0.60 -7.40
C LEU A 95 8.98 -1.84 -8.24
N LYS A 96 8.85 -1.67 -9.55
CA LYS A 96 8.56 -2.74 -10.51
C LYS A 96 9.68 -3.78 -10.55
N GLU A 97 10.92 -3.37 -10.69
CA GLU A 97 12.09 -4.26 -10.72
C GLU A 97 12.26 -5.01 -9.39
N SER A 98 12.01 -4.33 -8.26
CA SER A 98 12.14 -4.93 -6.94
C SER A 98 11.02 -5.93 -6.65
N PHE A 99 9.80 -5.63 -7.08
CA PHE A 99 8.66 -6.53 -6.96
C PHE A 99 8.88 -7.85 -7.74
N GLN A 100 9.49 -7.80 -8.92
CA GLN A 100 9.79 -9.01 -9.73
C GLN A 100 10.73 -10.00 -9.01
N LYS A 101 11.44 -9.56 -7.97
CA LYS A 101 12.34 -10.42 -7.17
C LYS A 101 11.59 -11.19 -6.08
N ILE A 102 10.31 -10.88 -5.83
CA ILE A 102 9.44 -11.60 -4.90
C ILE A 102 8.83 -12.79 -5.64
N ARG A 103 9.18 -14.02 -5.22
CA ARG A 103 8.80 -15.23 -5.96
C ARG A 103 7.31 -15.57 -5.88
N ASN A 104 6.72 -15.53 -4.69
CA ASN A 104 5.33 -15.88 -4.43
C ASN A 104 4.66 -14.79 -3.58
N PRO A 105 4.34 -13.63 -4.20
CA PRO A 105 3.75 -12.53 -3.43
C PRO A 105 2.39 -12.94 -2.88
N SER A 106 2.17 -12.68 -1.58
CA SER A 106 0.86 -12.87 -0.95
C SER A 106 -0.19 -11.95 -1.57
N GLU A 107 -1.48 -12.24 -1.32
CA GLU A 107 -2.58 -11.38 -1.78
C GLU A 107 -2.39 -9.93 -1.34
N LYS A 108 -1.94 -9.72 -0.08
CA LYS A 108 -1.67 -8.39 0.48
C LYS A 108 -0.56 -7.66 -0.27
N ILE A 109 0.52 -8.34 -0.63
CA ILE A 109 1.63 -7.75 -1.40
C ILE A 109 1.16 -7.40 -2.82
N LEU A 110 0.37 -8.29 -3.45
CA LEU A 110 -0.23 -8.03 -4.77
C LEU A 110 -1.19 -6.85 -4.73
N PHE A 111 -2.02 -6.76 -3.69
CA PHE A 111 -2.96 -5.66 -3.51
C PHE A 111 -2.23 -4.31 -3.29
N ASP A 112 -1.21 -4.30 -2.45
CA ASP A 112 -0.36 -3.13 -2.26
C ASP A 112 0.30 -2.69 -3.58
N MET A 113 0.83 -3.64 -4.37
CA MET A 113 1.45 -3.35 -5.67
C MET A 113 0.44 -2.78 -6.66
N ALA A 114 -0.80 -3.30 -6.68
CA ALA A 114 -1.88 -2.76 -7.50
C ALA A 114 -2.19 -1.30 -7.14
N ASN A 115 -2.35 -1.01 -5.83
CA ASN A 115 -2.61 0.34 -5.35
C ASN A 115 -1.46 1.32 -5.66
N LEU A 116 -0.21 0.89 -5.55
CA LEU A 116 0.96 1.69 -5.90
C LEU A 116 1.04 1.95 -7.40
N SER A 117 0.75 0.94 -8.25
CA SER A 117 0.67 1.11 -9.69
C SER A 117 -0.41 2.13 -10.07
N LYS A 118 -1.60 2.05 -9.44
CA LYS A 118 -2.69 3.03 -9.61
C LYS A 118 -2.25 4.44 -9.20
N ARG A 119 -1.56 4.58 -8.07
CA ARG A 119 -1.02 5.86 -7.58
C ARG A 119 -0.03 6.48 -8.58
N PHE A 120 0.78 5.67 -9.24
CA PHE A 120 1.69 6.09 -10.31
C PHE A 120 0.99 6.25 -11.68
N LYS A 121 -0.34 6.16 -11.72
CA LYS A 121 -1.17 6.27 -12.93
C LYS A 121 -0.90 5.17 -13.97
N ASN A 122 -0.29 4.06 -13.55
CA ASN A 122 -0.10 2.88 -14.40
C ASN A 122 -1.29 1.94 -14.22
N TYR A 123 -2.41 2.32 -14.84
CA TYR A 123 -3.71 1.67 -14.62
C TYR A 123 -3.77 0.24 -15.18
N GLU A 124 -3.15 -0.03 -16.34
CA GLU A 124 -3.09 -1.38 -16.91
C GLU A 124 -2.37 -2.35 -15.96
N GLU A 125 -1.26 -1.91 -15.39
CA GLU A 125 -0.50 -2.74 -14.44
C GLU A 125 -1.26 -2.92 -13.12
N ALA A 126 -1.94 -1.88 -12.63
CA ALA A 126 -2.81 -1.97 -11.47
C ALA A 126 -3.91 -3.02 -11.66
N ILE A 127 -4.62 -2.96 -12.79
CA ILE A 127 -5.67 -3.92 -13.17
C ILE A 127 -5.12 -5.35 -13.23
N LYS A 128 -3.93 -5.54 -13.80
CA LYS A 128 -3.26 -6.85 -13.84
C LYS A 128 -3.04 -7.43 -12.44
N TYR A 129 -2.64 -6.62 -11.47
CA TYR A 129 -2.44 -7.07 -10.09
C TYR A 129 -3.77 -7.26 -9.36
N TYR A 130 -4.76 -6.39 -9.54
CA TYR A 130 -6.11 -6.61 -8.99
C TYR A 130 -6.74 -7.91 -9.51
N ASN A 131 -6.54 -8.26 -10.78
CA ASN A 131 -6.99 -9.54 -11.32
C ASN A 131 -6.40 -10.74 -10.58
N LYS A 132 -5.10 -10.67 -10.22
CA LYS A 132 -4.43 -11.74 -9.44
C LYS A 132 -5.00 -11.83 -8.03
N VAL A 133 -5.24 -10.68 -7.36
CA VAL A 133 -5.83 -10.63 -6.03
C VAL A 133 -7.23 -11.26 -6.03
N LEU A 134 -8.07 -10.89 -6.99
CA LEU A 134 -9.43 -11.41 -7.10
C LEU A 134 -9.50 -12.94 -7.30
N LEU A 135 -8.44 -13.55 -7.86
CA LEU A 135 -8.36 -15.01 -7.98
C LEU A 135 -8.06 -15.71 -6.64
N MET A 136 -7.56 -14.97 -5.65
CA MET A 136 -7.14 -15.50 -4.34
C MET A 136 -8.21 -15.27 -3.25
N LEU A 137 -9.18 -14.40 -3.48
CA LEU A 137 -10.18 -13.99 -2.51
C LEU A 137 -11.49 -14.77 -2.62
N ASP A 138 -12.20 -14.89 -1.50
CA ASP A 138 -13.60 -15.31 -1.49
C ASP A 138 -14.47 -14.25 -2.18
N LYS A 139 -15.23 -14.68 -3.19
CA LYS A 139 -16.06 -13.83 -4.03
C LYS A 139 -17.21 -13.11 -3.32
N ASN A 140 -17.54 -13.54 -2.11
CA ASN A 140 -18.61 -12.96 -1.29
C ASN A 140 -18.06 -12.09 -0.15
N SER A 141 -16.73 -11.91 -0.07
CA SER A 141 -16.11 -11.09 0.97
C SER A 141 -16.17 -9.60 0.65
N LEU A 142 -16.26 -8.76 1.69
CA LEU A 142 -16.14 -7.31 1.56
C LEU A 142 -14.78 -6.88 0.96
N VAL A 143 -13.73 -7.65 1.21
CA VAL A 143 -12.41 -7.41 0.60
C VAL A 143 -12.47 -7.61 -0.92
N TYR A 144 -13.21 -8.62 -1.40
CA TYR A 144 -13.41 -8.82 -2.84
C TYR A 144 -14.16 -7.64 -3.47
N ALA A 145 -15.20 -7.13 -2.77
CA ALA A 145 -15.95 -5.95 -3.20
C ALA A 145 -15.04 -4.71 -3.31
N ASP A 146 -14.18 -4.45 -2.30
CA ASP A 146 -13.22 -3.33 -2.34
C ASP A 146 -12.22 -3.47 -3.51
N VAL A 147 -11.74 -4.68 -3.79
CA VAL A 147 -10.85 -4.90 -4.94
C VAL A 147 -11.57 -4.65 -6.28
N LEU A 148 -12.84 -5.05 -6.41
CA LEU A 148 -13.65 -4.74 -7.59
C LEU A 148 -13.82 -3.22 -7.75
N TYR A 149 -14.18 -2.50 -6.70
CA TYR A 149 -14.27 -1.04 -6.71
C TYR A 149 -12.98 -0.38 -7.21
N ARG A 150 -11.83 -0.80 -6.68
CA ARG A 150 -10.53 -0.24 -7.08
C ARG A 150 -10.16 -0.57 -8.52
N ARG A 151 -10.48 -1.80 -8.99
CA ARG A 151 -10.26 -2.21 -10.37
C ARG A 151 -11.20 -1.49 -11.32
N GLY A 152 -12.46 -1.32 -10.95
CA GLY A 152 -13.45 -0.53 -11.67
C GLY A 152 -12.97 0.89 -11.90
N GLY A 153 -12.47 1.55 -10.85
CA GLY A 153 -11.83 2.87 -11.01
C GLY A 153 -10.60 2.85 -11.92
N GLY A 154 -9.85 1.77 -11.98
CA GLY A 154 -8.76 1.59 -12.95
C GLY A 154 -9.26 1.52 -14.39
N PHE A 155 -10.32 0.75 -14.65
CA PHE A 155 -10.97 0.66 -15.96
C PHE A 155 -11.55 1.99 -16.42
N GLU A 156 -12.18 2.73 -15.51
CA GLU A 156 -12.72 4.06 -15.82
C GLU A 156 -11.62 5.02 -16.31
N ARG A 157 -10.46 5.05 -15.63
CA ARG A 157 -9.31 5.86 -16.04
C ARG A 157 -8.72 5.50 -17.40
N LEU A 158 -8.97 4.29 -17.88
CA LEU A 158 -8.60 3.84 -19.22
C LEU A 158 -9.73 4.04 -20.26
N GLY A 159 -10.87 4.62 -19.86
CA GLY A 159 -12.05 4.77 -20.75
C GLY A 159 -12.81 3.45 -20.99
N GLU A 160 -12.48 2.37 -20.27
CA GLU A 160 -13.13 1.06 -20.39
C GLU A 160 -14.40 1.01 -19.52
N TYR A 161 -15.32 1.94 -19.76
CA TYR A 161 -16.50 2.19 -18.92
C TYR A 161 -17.40 0.97 -18.70
N SER A 162 -17.61 0.13 -19.71
CA SER A 162 -18.43 -1.08 -19.57
C SER A 162 -17.84 -2.06 -18.54
N LYS A 163 -16.50 -2.18 -18.47
CA LYS A 163 -15.83 -3.01 -17.47
C LYS A 163 -15.84 -2.36 -16.10
N SER A 164 -15.71 -1.03 -16.05
CA SER A 164 -15.83 -0.24 -14.84
C SER A 164 -17.20 -0.45 -14.20
N ASP A 165 -18.28 -0.19 -14.95
CA ASP A 165 -19.67 -0.34 -14.47
C ASP A 165 -19.94 -1.76 -13.96
N LYS A 166 -19.46 -2.78 -14.70
CA LYS A 166 -19.59 -4.18 -14.29
C LYS A 166 -18.94 -4.46 -12.92
N ASP A 167 -17.73 -3.95 -12.70
CA ASP A 167 -17.02 -4.16 -11.45
C ASP A 167 -17.69 -3.38 -10.29
N LEU A 168 -18.09 -2.14 -10.51
CA LEU A 168 -18.75 -1.31 -9.51
C LEU A 168 -20.11 -1.88 -9.10
N LEU A 169 -20.93 -2.29 -10.08
CA LEU A 169 -22.22 -2.94 -9.80
C LEU A 169 -22.01 -4.27 -9.07
N LYS A 170 -21.00 -5.06 -9.45
CA LYS A 170 -20.70 -6.31 -8.74
C LYS A 170 -20.20 -6.07 -7.31
N SER A 171 -19.48 -4.98 -7.07
CA SER A 171 -19.12 -4.55 -5.72
C SER A 171 -20.36 -4.28 -4.88
N LEU A 172 -21.34 -3.53 -5.43
CA LEU A 172 -22.62 -3.21 -4.75
C LEU A 172 -23.54 -4.42 -4.58
N GLU A 173 -23.44 -5.47 -5.40
CA GLU A 173 -24.16 -6.72 -5.12
C GLU A 173 -23.67 -7.41 -3.84
N ILE A 174 -22.42 -7.19 -3.44
CA ILE A 174 -21.80 -7.78 -2.24
C ILE A 174 -21.95 -6.84 -1.04
N ASP A 175 -21.77 -5.54 -1.25
CA ASP A 175 -21.91 -4.47 -0.25
C ASP A 175 -22.84 -3.36 -0.79
N PRO A 176 -24.16 -3.52 -0.66
CA PRO A 176 -25.14 -2.61 -1.25
C PRO A 176 -25.11 -1.18 -0.68
N ASP A 177 -24.62 -1.02 0.54
CA ASP A 177 -24.62 0.25 1.27
C ASP A 177 -23.26 0.97 1.22
N ASP A 178 -22.30 0.49 0.40
CA ASP A 178 -21.02 1.17 0.23
C ASP A 178 -21.20 2.53 -0.46
N SER A 179 -21.24 3.58 0.37
CA SER A 179 -21.43 4.95 -0.07
C SER A 179 -20.33 5.47 -1.01
N TYR A 180 -19.10 4.93 -0.92
CA TYR A 180 -18.00 5.31 -1.82
C TYR A 180 -18.23 4.76 -3.22
N VAL A 181 -18.70 3.51 -3.33
CA VAL A 181 -18.97 2.87 -4.62
C VAL A 181 -20.21 3.50 -5.25
N LEU A 182 -21.29 3.72 -4.49
CA LEU A 182 -22.50 4.40 -4.96
C LEU A 182 -22.20 5.78 -5.52
N ASN A 183 -21.48 6.58 -4.74
CA ASN A 183 -21.11 7.93 -5.14
C ASN A 183 -20.20 7.93 -6.38
N TYR A 184 -19.22 7.04 -6.43
CA TYR A 184 -18.32 6.93 -7.58
C TYR A 184 -19.05 6.55 -8.87
N LEU A 185 -19.97 5.58 -8.79
CA LEU A 185 -20.77 5.13 -9.93
C LEU A 185 -21.69 6.24 -10.44
N ALA A 186 -22.38 6.94 -9.53
CA ALA A 186 -23.24 8.06 -9.86
C ALA A 186 -22.48 9.17 -10.59
N TYR A 187 -21.34 9.62 -10.05
CA TYR A 187 -20.48 10.61 -10.71
C TYR A 187 -20.01 10.15 -12.10
N SER A 188 -19.56 8.90 -12.21
CA SER A 188 -19.10 8.34 -13.48
C SER A 188 -20.22 8.29 -14.54
N TRP A 189 -21.45 8.03 -14.13
CA TRP A 189 -22.59 8.05 -15.03
C TRP A 189 -23.00 9.46 -15.44
N LEU A 190 -23.03 10.40 -14.49
CA LEU A 190 -23.34 11.81 -14.77
C LEU A 190 -22.32 12.44 -15.74
N GLU A 191 -21.02 12.22 -15.53
CA GLU A 191 -19.97 12.75 -16.41
C GLU A 191 -20.07 12.23 -17.85
N ARG A 192 -20.64 11.03 -18.05
CA ARG A 192 -20.85 10.40 -19.35
C ARG A 192 -22.24 10.63 -19.92
N GLU A 193 -23.07 11.40 -19.26
CA GLU A 193 -24.50 11.56 -19.62
C GLU A 193 -25.24 10.21 -19.76
N TYR A 194 -24.86 9.22 -18.95
CA TYR A 194 -25.38 7.86 -18.97
C TYR A 194 -26.18 7.57 -17.72
N LYS A 195 -27.38 6.96 -17.89
CA LYS A 195 -28.28 6.60 -16.77
C LYS A 195 -28.54 7.74 -15.76
N ILE A 196 -28.72 8.95 -16.25
CA ILE A 196 -28.91 10.17 -15.43
C ILE A 196 -30.07 10.00 -14.43
N ASP A 197 -31.15 9.29 -14.84
CA ASP A 197 -32.35 9.07 -14.01
C ASP A 197 -32.07 8.18 -12.79
N VAL A 198 -30.94 7.51 -12.73
CA VAL A 198 -30.56 6.53 -11.69
C VAL A 198 -29.29 6.98 -10.93
N ALA A 199 -28.54 7.95 -11.44
CA ALA A 199 -27.27 8.45 -10.89
C ALA A 199 -27.40 9.31 -9.61
#